data_58768267c2c68c23e1fdd5280e827acf
#
_entry.id   58768267c2c68c23e1fdd5280e827acf
#
_cell.length_a   1.000
_cell.length_b   1.000
_cell.length_c   1.000
_cell.angle_alpha   90.00
_cell.angle_beta   90.00
_cell.angle_gamma   90.00
#
_symmetry.space_group_name_H-M   'P 1'
#
loop_
_entity.id
_entity.type
_entity.pdbx_description
1 polymer ?
#
loop_
_entity_poly.entity_id
_entity_poly.type
_entity_poly.pdbx_seq_one_letter_code
_entity_poly.pdbx_strand_id
1 'polypeptide(L)'
;MQKIKYGIIGAGTMAREHILNLSLIDEAEVVALSDPHEESLKQCQELLKSEVVCFKNHLDLIKENLVDVYIISSPNFTHIKILKDVIKTKKHVLVEKPLCTKTKDCLEIEKLTKDYPSVFW
;
A
#
# COMPACT_ATOMS: atom_id res chain seq x y z
N MET A 1 -2.10 -12.93 -19.88
CA MET A 1 -3.02 -12.10 -19.06
C MET A 1 -2.20 -11.05 -18.32
N GLN A 2 -2.63 -9.82 -18.42
CA GLN A 2 -1.97 -8.73 -17.71
C GLN A 2 -2.36 -8.77 -16.22
N LYS A 3 -1.36 -8.82 -15.34
CA LYS A 3 -1.59 -8.84 -13.90
C LYS A 3 -1.81 -7.44 -13.34
N ILE A 4 -2.61 -7.36 -12.29
CA ILE A 4 -2.78 -6.15 -11.49
C ILE A 4 -1.57 -6.01 -10.56
N LYS A 5 -0.89 -4.88 -10.64
CA LYS A 5 0.35 -4.62 -9.90
C LYS A 5 0.07 -3.93 -8.57
N TYR A 6 0.53 -4.54 -7.49
CA TYR A 6 0.35 -4.04 -6.13
C TYR A 6 1.66 -3.48 -5.57
N GLY A 7 1.55 -2.34 -4.90
CA GLY A 7 2.60 -1.78 -4.06
C GLY A 7 2.13 -1.76 -2.61
N ILE A 8 2.98 -2.23 -1.69
CA ILE A 8 2.63 -2.29 -0.27
C ILE A 8 3.46 -1.28 0.51
N ILE A 9 2.79 -0.38 1.20
CA ILE A 9 3.39 0.64 2.06
C ILE A 9 3.25 0.18 3.52
N GLY A 10 4.37 -0.10 4.16
CA GLY A 10 4.44 -0.75 5.46
C GLY A 10 4.61 -2.26 5.32
N ALA A 11 5.81 -2.76 5.62
CA ALA A 11 6.24 -4.15 5.40
C ALA A 11 6.22 -5.00 6.68
N GLY A 12 5.26 -4.77 7.56
CA GLY A 12 5.10 -5.51 8.82
C GLY A 12 4.29 -6.79 8.67
N THR A 13 3.70 -7.24 9.79
CA THR A 13 2.92 -8.49 9.86
C THR A 13 1.76 -8.50 8.89
N MET A 14 0.99 -7.42 8.81
CA MET A 14 -0.17 -7.37 7.90
C MET A 14 0.25 -7.36 6.43
N ALA A 15 1.39 -6.75 6.10
CA ALA A 15 1.94 -6.82 4.76
C ALA A 15 2.24 -8.27 4.36
N ARG A 16 2.82 -9.04 5.25
CA ARG A 16 3.08 -10.48 5.01
C ARG A 16 1.81 -11.26 4.77
N GLU A 17 0.75 -10.99 5.53
CA GLU A 17 -0.57 -11.60 5.31
C GLU A 17 -1.14 -11.25 3.93
N HIS A 18 -1.06 -9.98 3.53
CA HIS A 18 -1.49 -9.55 2.19
C HIS A 18 -0.69 -10.23 1.09
N ILE A 19 0.62 -10.36 1.25
CA ILE A 19 1.49 -11.04 0.28
C ILE A 19 1.04 -12.50 0.11
N LEU A 20 0.82 -13.22 1.22
CA LEU A 20 0.38 -14.60 1.17
C LEU A 20 -0.99 -14.73 0.50
N ASN A 21 -1.93 -13.86 0.81
CA ASN A 21 -3.26 -13.86 0.20
C ASN A 21 -3.20 -13.52 -1.29
N LEU A 22 -2.42 -12.52 -1.68
CA LEU A 22 -2.25 -12.14 -3.09
C LEU A 22 -1.59 -13.24 -3.91
N SER A 23 -0.71 -14.06 -3.29
CA SER A 23 -0.06 -15.18 -3.98
C SER A 23 -1.03 -16.27 -4.43
N LEU A 24 -2.25 -16.29 -3.90
CA LEU A 24 -3.32 -17.21 -4.28
C LEU A 24 -4.18 -16.69 -5.44
N ILE A 25 -3.92 -15.48 -5.89
CA ILE A 25 -4.68 -14.82 -6.96
C ILE A 25 -3.79 -14.70 -8.19
N ASP A 26 -4.13 -15.43 -9.24
CA ASP A 26 -3.32 -15.51 -10.47
C ASP A 26 -3.16 -14.14 -11.16
N GLU A 27 -4.17 -13.27 -11.05
CA GLU A 27 -4.18 -11.94 -11.64
C GLU A 27 -3.45 -10.87 -10.83
N ALA A 28 -2.94 -11.22 -9.63
CA ALA A 28 -2.26 -10.26 -8.74
C ALA A 28 -0.75 -10.46 -8.76
N GLU A 29 -0.03 -9.35 -8.68
CA GLU A 29 1.43 -9.35 -8.57
C GLU A 29 1.90 -8.22 -7.66
N VAL A 30 2.67 -8.56 -6.61
CA VAL A 30 3.31 -7.55 -5.77
C VAL A 30 4.63 -7.16 -6.44
N VAL A 31 4.77 -5.89 -6.81
CA VAL A 31 5.94 -5.39 -7.56
C VAL A 31 6.78 -4.39 -6.76
N ALA A 32 6.25 -3.82 -5.69
CA ALA A 32 6.95 -2.80 -4.91
C ALA A 32 6.57 -2.85 -3.43
N LEU A 33 7.55 -2.58 -2.57
CA LEU A 33 7.39 -2.48 -1.13
C LEU A 33 8.03 -1.19 -0.63
N SER A 34 7.49 -0.59 0.43
CA SER A 34 8.18 0.48 1.15
C SER A 34 8.06 0.31 2.66
N ASP A 35 9.16 0.50 3.37
CA ASP A 35 9.24 0.52 4.82
C ASP A 35 10.59 1.13 5.23
N PRO A 36 10.64 1.98 6.27
CA PRO A 36 11.91 2.50 6.76
C PRO A 36 12.82 1.42 7.38
N HIS A 37 12.26 0.28 7.77
CA HIS A 37 13.00 -0.84 8.37
C HIS A 37 13.41 -1.86 7.33
N GLU A 38 14.72 -1.98 7.12
CA GLU A 38 15.33 -2.87 6.12
C GLU A 38 15.01 -4.35 6.37
N GLU A 39 15.00 -4.78 7.63
CA GLU A 39 14.67 -6.15 8.01
C GLU A 39 13.22 -6.50 7.68
N SER A 40 12.29 -5.57 7.88
CA SER A 40 10.88 -5.76 7.50
C SER A 40 10.72 -5.96 6.00
N LEU A 41 11.42 -5.17 5.19
CA LEU A 41 11.45 -5.33 3.73
C LEU A 41 11.98 -6.70 3.34
N LYS A 42 13.08 -7.12 3.94
CA LYS A 42 13.70 -8.42 3.67
C LYS A 42 12.75 -9.59 3.96
N GLN A 43 12.06 -9.56 5.10
CA GLN A 43 11.09 -10.60 5.46
C GLN A 43 9.94 -10.69 4.46
N CYS A 44 9.47 -9.56 3.94
CA CYS A 44 8.46 -9.56 2.90
C CYS A 44 9.01 -10.07 1.56
N GLN A 45 10.22 -9.69 1.18
CA GLN A 45 10.87 -10.17 -0.04
C GLN A 45 11.03 -11.69 -0.07
N GLU A 46 11.35 -12.30 1.07
CA GLU A 46 11.52 -13.75 1.19
C GLU A 46 10.23 -14.54 0.90
N LEU A 47 9.06 -13.91 1.06
CA LEU A 47 7.76 -14.53 0.74
C LEU A 47 7.38 -14.39 -0.73
N LEU A 48 8.05 -13.53 -1.48
CA LEU A 48 7.72 -13.25 -2.87
C LEU A 48 8.55 -14.13 -3.81
N LYS A 49 7.90 -14.66 -4.84
CA LYS A 49 8.53 -15.53 -5.85
C LYS A 49 9.22 -14.75 -6.94
N SER A 50 8.84 -13.49 -7.13
CA SER A 50 9.40 -12.59 -8.14
C SER A 50 10.19 -11.47 -7.50
N GLU A 51 11.05 -10.83 -8.27
CA GLU A 51 11.76 -9.64 -7.82
C GLU A 51 10.78 -8.51 -7.53
N VAL A 52 11.05 -7.78 -6.45
CA VAL A 52 10.27 -6.65 -6.00
C VAL A 52 11.20 -5.47 -5.75
N VAL A 53 10.74 -4.27 -6.12
CA VAL A 53 11.51 -3.04 -5.86
C VAL A 53 11.18 -2.55 -4.46
N CYS A 54 12.22 -2.28 -3.66
CA CYS A 54 12.07 -1.83 -2.28
C CYS A 54 12.50 -0.39 -2.11
N PHE A 55 11.74 0.34 -1.32
CA PHE A 55 11.97 1.75 -0.99
C PHE A 55 11.93 1.95 0.52
N LYS A 56 12.74 2.86 1.04
CA LYS A 56 12.67 3.27 2.45
C LYS A 56 11.52 4.23 2.72
N ASN A 57 11.13 5.00 1.71
CA ASN A 57 10.10 6.04 1.81
C ASN A 57 8.98 5.77 0.81
N HIS A 58 7.73 5.88 1.26
CA HIS A 58 6.57 5.68 0.40
C HIS A 58 6.48 6.71 -0.75
N LEU A 59 7.01 7.91 -0.56
CA LEU A 59 7.04 8.94 -1.61
C LEU A 59 7.89 8.50 -2.81
N ASP A 60 9.01 7.82 -2.56
CA ASP A 60 9.86 7.29 -3.62
C ASP A 60 9.14 6.18 -4.39
N LEU A 61 8.41 5.30 -3.69
CA LEU A 61 7.57 4.28 -4.32
C LEU A 61 6.50 4.92 -5.21
N ILE A 62 5.80 5.92 -4.71
CA ILE A 62 4.77 6.65 -5.46
C ILE A 62 5.35 7.30 -6.71
N LYS A 63 6.51 7.93 -6.58
CA LYS A 63 7.19 8.64 -7.68
C LYS A 63 7.50 7.74 -8.86
N GLU A 64 7.85 6.49 -8.62
CA GLU A 64 8.18 5.52 -9.68
C GLU A 64 6.96 5.04 -10.50
N ASN A 65 5.75 5.26 -9.99
CA ASN A 65 4.51 4.94 -10.70
C ASN A 65 4.44 3.51 -11.25
N LEU A 66 4.84 2.54 -10.44
CA LEU A 66 4.96 1.13 -10.85
C LEU A 66 3.68 0.32 -10.68
N VAL A 67 2.69 0.82 -9.93
CA VAL A 67 1.58 0.02 -9.42
C VAL A 67 0.22 0.51 -9.89
N ASP A 68 -0.75 -0.39 -9.82
CA ASP A 68 -2.16 -0.10 -10.05
C ASP A 68 -2.91 0.08 -8.74
N VAL A 69 -2.46 -0.60 -7.68
CA VAL A 69 -3.09 -0.62 -6.35
C VAL A 69 -2.04 -0.38 -5.26
N TYR A 70 -2.34 0.51 -4.33
CA TYR A 70 -1.58 0.67 -3.10
C TYR A 70 -2.28 -0.03 -1.95
N ILE A 71 -1.54 -0.84 -1.21
CA ILE A 71 -1.98 -1.40 0.07
C ILE A 71 -1.22 -0.66 1.18
N ILE A 72 -1.95 -0.03 2.09
CA ILE A 72 -1.38 0.70 3.22
C ILE A 72 -1.54 -0.16 4.48
N SER A 73 -0.44 -0.71 4.96
CA SER A 73 -0.36 -1.55 6.16
C SER A 73 0.74 -1.07 7.14
N SER A 74 1.03 0.21 7.08
CA SER A 74 1.96 0.91 7.99
C SER A 74 1.33 1.12 9.38
N PRO A 75 2.09 1.60 10.39
CA PRO A 75 1.53 1.91 11.70
C PRO A 75 0.33 2.85 11.63
N ASN A 76 -0.65 2.64 12.50
CA ASN A 76 -1.94 3.33 12.47
C ASN A 76 -1.85 4.86 12.38
N PHE A 77 -0.94 5.45 13.16
CA PHE A 77 -0.77 6.91 13.21
C PHE A 77 -0.20 7.51 11.93
N THR A 78 0.38 6.69 11.05
CA THR A 78 0.95 7.13 9.77
C THR A 78 -0.07 7.17 8.63
N HIS A 79 -1.24 6.55 8.80
CA HIS A 79 -2.22 6.39 7.73
C HIS A 79 -2.65 7.71 7.12
N ILE A 80 -2.96 8.72 7.94
CA ILE A 80 -3.43 10.02 7.44
C ILE A 80 -2.45 10.66 6.46
N LYS A 81 -1.17 10.69 6.81
CA LYS A 81 -0.13 11.28 5.96
C LYS A 81 0.05 10.49 4.66
N ILE A 82 0.15 9.18 4.77
CA ILE A 82 0.34 8.30 3.61
C ILE A 82 -0.87 8.33 2.69
N LEU A 83 -2.08 8.29 3.23
CA LEU A 83 -3.32 8.39 2.45
C LEU A 83 -3.39 9.69 1.66
N LYS A 84 -3.02 10.82 2.25
CA LYS A 84 -3.02 12.11 1.55
C LYS A 84 -2.09 12.10 0.34
N ASP A 85 -0.95 11.44 0.44
CA ASP A 85 -0.02 11.29 -0.66
C ASP A 85 -0.53 10.30 -1.72
N VAL A 86 -1.03 9.14 -1.29
CA VAL A 86 -1.51 8.08 -2.20
C VAL A 86 -2.78 8.50 -2.97
N ILE A 87 -3.72 9.16 -2.32
CA ILE A 87 -4.97 9.63 -2.94
C ILE A 87 -4.70 10.53 -4.16
N LYS A 88 -3.62 11.32 -4.13
CA LYS A 88 -3.23 12.18 -5.25
C LYS A 88 -2.91 11.39 -6.52
N THR A 89 -2.53 10.14 -6.40
CA THR A 89 -2.20 9.27 -7.55
C THR A 89 -3.42 8.83 -8.35
N LYS A 90 -4.61 8.89 -7.77
CA LYS A 90 -5.87 8.37 -8.34
C LYS A 90 -5.86 6.86 -8.59
N LYS A 91 -4.89 6.14 -8.04
CA LYS A 91 -4.82 4.68 -8.11
C LYS A 91 -5.78 4.03 -7.12
N HIS A 92 -6.01 2.73 -7.25
CA HIS A 92 -6.79 1.97 -6.28
C HIS A 92 -6.06 1.92 -4.94
N VAL A 93 -6.82 1.97 -3.86
CA VAL A 93 -6.27 1.97 -2.50
C VAL A 93 -6.99 0.96 -1.63
N LEU A 94 -6.22 0.16 -0.92
CA LEU A 94 -6.68 -0.65 0.20
C LEU A 94 -5.89 -0.20 1.43
N VAL A 95 -6.57 0.32 2.43
CA VAL A 95 -5.95 0.75 3.69
C VAL A 95 -6.40 -0.14 4.84
N GLU A 96 -5.44 -0.59 5.65
CA GLU A 96 -5.73 -1.35 6.86
C GLU A 96 -6.47 -0.49 7.89
N LYS A 97 -7.23 -1.15 8.72
CA LYS A 97 -7.92 -0.53 9.86
C LYS A 97 -6.91 -0.19 10.98
N PRO A 98 -7.20 0.82 11.77
CA PRO A 98 -8.23 1.84 11.58
C PRO A 98 -7.84 2.78 10.43
N LEU A 99 -8.84 3.37 9.79
CA LEU A 99 -8.58 4.33 8.69
C LEU A 99 -7.60 5.42 9.14
N CYS A 100 -7.90 6.04 10.27
CA CYS A 100 -7.05 7.03 10.94
C CYS A 100 -7.20 6.89 12.45
N THR A 101 -6.37 7.59 13.23
CA THR A 101 -6.40 7.56 14.70
C THR A 101 -7.22 8.68 15.32
N LYS A 102 -7.66 9.66 14.52
CA LYS A 102 -8.47 10.81 14.97
C LYS A 102 -9.70 10.96 14.08
N THR A 103 -10.84 11.27 14.69
CA THR A 103 -12.10 11.48 13.94
C THR A 103 -11.96 12.57 12.87
N LYS A 104 -11.30 13.68 13.19
CA LYS A 104 -11.10 14.77 12.22
C LYS A 104 -10.33 14.32 10.99
N ASP A 105 -9.37 13.40 11.14
CA ASP A 105 -8.59 12.87 10.04
C ASP A 105 -9.43 11.94 9.16
N CYS A 106 -10.29 11.14 9.78
CA CYS A 106 -11.25 10.31 9.04
C CYS A 106 -12.22 11.16 8.21
N LEU A 107 -12.71 12.25 8.77
CA LEU A 107 -13.60 13.20 8.06
C LEU A 107 -12.86 13.87 6.90
N GLU A 108 -11.57 14.19 7.07
CA GLU A 108 -10.75 14.74 6.00
C GLU A 108 -10.59 13.75 4.85
N ILE A 109 -10.30 12.48 5.16
CA ILE A 109 -10.18 11.43 4.14
C ILE A 109 -11.52 11.19 3.43
N GLU A 110 -12.63 11.15 4.17
CA GLU A 110 -13.97 11.05 3.59
C GLU A 110 -14.20 12.16 2.55
N LYS A 111 -13.85 13.40 2.90
CA LYS A 111 -13.98 14.55 2.01
C LYS A 111 -13.08 14.43 0.77
N LEU A 112 -11.82 14.00 0.95
CA LEU A 112 -10.84 13.85 -0.13
C LEU A 112 -11.18 12.69 -1.07
N THR A 113 -11.90 11.68 -0.59
CA THR A 113 -12.28 10.49 -1.38
C THR A 113 -13.70 10.56 -1.94
N LYS A 114 -14.44 11.63 -1.66
CA LYS A 114 -15.70 11.89 -2.33
C LYS A 114 -15.45 11.97 -3.84
N ASP A 115 -16.20 11.20 -4.62
CA ASP A 115 -16.02 11.11 -6.08
C ASP A 115 -14.63 10.57 -6.51
N TYR A 116 -13.97 9.77 -5.65
CA TYR A 116 -12.70 9.16 -5.99
C TYR A 116 -12.86 8.25 -7.22
N PRO A 117 -12.03 8.44 -8.27
CA PRO A 117 -12.22 7.77 -9.56
C PRO A 117 -11.86 6.29 -9.59
N SER A 118 -11.27 5.77 -8.51
CA SER A 118 -10.81 4.39 -8.39
C SER A 118 -11.41 3.73 -7.14
N VAL A 119 -11.12 2.46 -6.91
CA VAL A 119 -11.56 1.76 -5.70
C VAL A 119 -10.79 2.28 -4.49
N PHE A 120 -11.52 2.63 -3.45
CA PHE A 120 -10.99 2.99 -2.13
C PHE A 120 -11.64 2.10 -1.09
N TRP A 121 -10.85 1.22 -0.47
CA TRP A 121 -11.33 0.20 0.47
C TRP A 121 -10.62 0.31 1.82
#